data_55d1a6abd7f66a6b060f79d86f77fa9e
#
_entry.id   55d1a6abd7f66a6b060f79d86f77fa9e
#
_cell.length_a   1.000
_cell.length_b   1.000
_cell.length_c   1.000
_cell.angle_alpha   90.00
_cell.angle_beta   90.00
_cell.angle_gamma   90.00
#
_symmetry.space_group_name_H-M   'P 1'
#
loop_
_entity.id
_entity.type
_entity.pdbx_description
1 polymer ?
#
loop_
_entity_poly.entity_id
_entity_poly.type
_entity_poly.pdbx_seq_one_letter_code
_entity_poly.pdbx_strand_id
1 'polypeptide(L)'
;MADHSASDGSRLDESGRAAFRRLVEERIGPHVADGEARAVVPDSVRSFLREQGCFGRTLPLEHGGLGGSLTSYAIQQEELARVWATAAVATTWTNLSGLLLGRFGSDEHRRLLTGMVRGETLGAVAWTEPQGGTDAAALRTAAIKVDGGWVLNGAKRLIDNVRGASLLVVGARTESTSPPYSMFLVRPTDAGFVAGGVYGMLGLRAAGVGWFTLEDCFVPDDRLVGRAGDGLRQMMSMVEFGRTGVAAICLGMATAALDDAREFLRDRRSFGRPLSENDVVLARIGDLRARLEAGRLLTYHVASLVDSGIRCDVEAAMAKLFVSELALEVTDAAMHLHGGIGFTDQLPLERHFRDSRAFTIGEGTSEILRFIIGRDDFRRVS
;
A
#
# COMPACT_ATOMS: atom_id res chain seq x y z
N MET A 1 -38.84 -17.19 -3.77
CA MET A 1 -37.87 -16.78 -4.79
C MET A 1 -37.24 -15.49 -4.29
N ALA A 2 -36.15 -15.59 -3.55
CA ALA A 2 -35.40 -14.45 -3.07
C ALA A 2 -34.41 -14.07 -4.17
N ASP A 3 -34.61 -12.89 -4.73
CA ASP A 3 -33.75 -12.28 -5.71
C ASP A 3 -32.44 -11.86 -5.03
N HIS A 4 -31.43 -12.72 -5.09
CA HIS A 4 -30.06 -12.38 -4.76
C HIS A 4 -29.45 -11.71 -6.01
N SER A 5 -29.81 -10.44 -6.24
CA SER A 5 -28.96 -9.57 -7.04
C SER A 5 -27.67 -9.39 -6.27
N ALA A 6 -26.70 -10.27 -6.52
CA ALA A 6 -25.32 -10.03 -6.16
C ALA A 6 -24.94 -8.68 -6.74
N SER A 7 -24.79 -7.66 -5.90
CA SER A 7 -24.22 -6.38 -6.30
C SER A 7 -22.90 -6.69 -6.98
N ASP A 8 -22.79 -6.31 -8.25
CA ASP A 8 -21.60 -6.52 -9.06
C ASP A 8 -20.40 -5.84 -8.35
N GLY A 9 -19.74 -6.57 -7.46
CA GLY A 9 -18.59 -6.11 -6.68
C GLY A 9 -17.38 -5.73 -7.54
N SER A 10 -17.45 -5.97 -8.87
CA SER A 10 -16.40 -5.63 -9.83
C SER A 10 -16.29 -4.11 -10.05
N ARG A 11 -17.38 -3.36 -9.87
CA ARG A 11 -17.42 -1.91 -10.08
C ARG A 11 -17.46 -1.13 -8.77
N LEU A 12 -16.31 -0.98 -8.12
CA LEU A 12 -16.15 0.04 -7.11
C LEU A 12 -15.78 1.36 -7.81
N ASP A 13 -16.79 2.11 -8.19
CA ASP A 13 -16.72 3.46 -8.74
C ASP A 13 -17.29 4.49 -7.74
N GLU A 14 -17.41 5.74 -8.13
CA GLU A 14 -17.96 6.79 -7.26
C GLU A 14 -19.40 6.49 -6.78
N SER A 15 -20.19 5.75 -7.56
CA SER A 15 -21.56 5.39 -7.16
C SER A 15 -21.58 4.34 -6.04
N GLY A 16 -20.65 3.39 -6.05
CA GLY A 16 -20.49 2.34 -5.03
C GLY A 16 -19.73 2.80 -3.78
N ARG A 17 -18.98 3.89 -3.89
CA ARG A 17 -18.04 4.39 -2.86
C ARG A 17 -18.69 4.57 -1.49
N ALA A 18 -19.84 5.25 -1.42
CA ALA A 18 -20.52 5.52 -0.15
C ALA A 18 -21.05 4.25 0.51
N ALA A 19 -21.50 3.28 -0.26
CA ALA A 19 -21.92 1.97 0.25
C ALA A 19 -20.74 1.17 0.80
N PHE A 20 -19.63 1.14 0.07
CA PHE A 20 -18.41 0.47 0.52
C PHE A 20 -17.85 1.11 1.80
N ARG A 21 -17.85 2.45 1.90
CA ARG A 21 -17.46 3.17 3.11
C ARG A 21 -18.25 2.70 4.32
N ARG A 22 -19.57 2.68 4.24
CA ARG A 22 -20.42 2.20 5.36
C ARG A 22 -20.06 0.78 5.78
N LEU A 23 -19.88 -0.12 4.82
CA LEU A 23 -19.45 -1.50 5.11
C LEU A 23 -18.09 -1.55 5.82
N VAL A 24 -17.14 -0.72 5.42
CA VAL A 24 -15.82 -0.62 6.06
C VAL A 24 -15.94 -0.11 7.48
N GLU A 25 -16.73 0.94 7.70
CA GLU A 25 -17.01 1.50 9.04
C GLU A 25 -17.64 0.46 9.96
N GLU A 26 -18.66 -0.24 9.50
CA GLU A 26 -19.39 -1.25 10.25
C GLU A 26 -18.58 -2.52 10.56
N ARG A 27 -17.80 -2.99 9.59
CA ARG A 27 -17.13 -4.30 9.63
C ARG A 27 -15.67 -4.25 10.07
N ILE A 28 -14.99 -3.11 9.93
CA ILE A 28 -13.58 -2.92 10.35
C ILE A 28 -13.51 -2.09 11.62
N GLY A 29 -14.29 -1.00 11.72
CA GLY A 29 -14.22 -0.05 12.83
C GLY A 29 -14.17 -0.68 14.23
N PRO A 30 -15.07 -1.61 14.59
CA PRO A 30 -15.10 -2.25 15.91
C PRO A 30 -13.83 -3.05 16.26
N HIS A 31 -13.02 -3.41 15.27
CA HIS A 31 -11.84 -4.28 15.44
C HIS A 31 -10.51 -3.53 15.47
N VAL A 32 -10.52 -2.22 15.21
CA VAL A 32 -9.29 -1.43 15.06
C VAL A 32 -8.49 -1.38 16.36
N ALA A 33 -9.13 -1.10 17.48
CA ALA A 33 -8.45 -0.98 18.77
C ALA A 33 -7.77 -2.30 19.19
N ASP A 34 -8.44 -3.44 19.04
CA ASP A 34 -7.87 -4.78 19.31
C ASP A 34 -6.70 -5.08 18.34
N GLY A 35 -6.88 -4.80 17.05
CA GLY A 35 -5.84 -5.00 16.04
C GLY A 35 -4.58 -4.17 16.31
N GLU A 36 -4.73 -2.92 16.70
CA GLU A 36 -3.61 -2.03 17.07
C GLU A 36 -2.90 -2.52 18.34
N ALA A 37 -3.66 -2.91 19.36
CA ALA A 37 -3.12 -3.38 20.62
C ALA A 37 -2.33 -4.68 20.47
N ARG A 38 -2.83 -5.60 19.64
CA ARG A 38 -2.19 -6.91 19.37
C ARG A 38 -1.17 -6.87 18.24
N ALA A 39 -1.07 -5.76 17.52
CA ALA A 39 -0.25 -5.61 16.30
C ALA A 39 -0.52 -6.74 15.27
N VAL A 40 -1.80 -7.10 15.07
CA VAL A 40 -2.24 -8.14 14.14
C VAL A 40 -3.59 -7.75 13.54
N VAL A 41 -3.76 -7.91 12.23
CA VAL A 41 -5.07 -7.76 11.59
C VAL A 41 -5.97 -8.92 12.03
N PRO A 42 -7.11 -8.66 12.69
CA PRO A 42 -8.03 -9.71 13.14
C PRO A 42 -8.60 -10.55 11.99
N ASP A 43 -8.92 -11.81 12.25
CA ASP A 43 -9.48 -12.71 11.23
C ASP A 43 -10.84 -12.24 10.71
N SER A 44 -11.65 -11.58 11.53
CA SER A 44 -12.91 -10.95 11.10
C SER A 44 -12.68 -9.88 10.03
N VAL A 45 -11.64 -9.04 10.20
CA VAL A 45 -11.25 -8.05 9.20
C VAL A 45 -10.72 -8.72 7.93
N ARG A 46 -9.87 -9.74 8.06
CA ARG A 46 -9.37 -10.50 6.89
C ARG A 46 -10.52 -11.16 6.12
N SER A 47 -11.50 -11.73 6.82
CA SER A 47 -12.70 -12.33 6.20
C SER A 47 -13.50 -11.30 5.44
N PHE A 48 -13.75 -10.13 6.03
CA PHE A 48 -14.40 -9.02 5.33
C PHE A 48 -13.64 -8.59 4.06
N LEU A 49 -12.31 -8.42 4.14
CA LEU A 49 -11.48 -8.06 2.98
C LEU A 49 -11.57 -9.12 1.87
N ARG A 50 -11.66 -10.41 2.21
CA ARG A 50 -11.90 -11.51 1.26
C ARG A 50 -13.27 -11.42 0.62
N GLU A 51 -14.33 -11.28 1.42
CA GLU A 51 -15.71 -11.16 0.97
C GLU A 51 -15.90 -10.00 -0.02
N GLN A 52 -15.17 -8.91 0.18
CA GLN A 52 -15.21 -7.72 -0.68
C GLN A 52 -14.23 -7.81 -1.88
N GLY A 53 -13.53 -8.92 -2.07
CA GLY A 53 -12.55 -9.11 -3.14
C GLY A 53 -11.37 -8.15 -3.08
N CYS A 54 -11.04 -7.62 -1.89
CA CYS A 54 -10.01 -6.59 -1.74
C CYS A 54 -8.60 -7.09 -2.08
N PHE A 55 -8.34 -8.39 -2.00
CA PHE A 55 -7.05 -8.98 -2.35
C PHE A 55 -6.83 -9.19 -3.85
N GLY A 56 -7.89 -9.10 -4.64
CA GLY A 56 -7.86 -9.32 -6.10
C GLY A 56 -8.53 -8.22 -6.91
N ARG A 57 -8.62 -7.00 -6.38
CA ARG A 57 -9.34 -5.88 -7.03
C ARG A 57 -8.92 -5.67 -8.47
N THR A 58 -7.63 -5.67 -8.75
CA THR A 58 -7.05 -5.42 -10.08
C THR A 58 -6.60 -6.69 -10.80
N LEU A 59 -6.76 -7.86 -10.18
CA LEU A 59 -6.36 -9.12 -10.78
C LEU A 59 -7.39 -9.59 -11.82
N PRO A 60 -6.97 -10.36 -12.86
CA PRO A 60 -7.83 -10.74 -13.97
C PRO A 60 -9.04 -11.57 -13.54
N LEU A 61 -10.16 -11.39 -14.23
CA LEU A 61 -11.42 -12.15 -14.04
C LEU A 61 -11.22 -13.66 -14.20
N GLU A 62 -10.40 -14.07 -15.15
CA GLU A 62 -10.09 -15.48 -15.45
C GLU A 62 -9.44 -16.24 -14.26
N HIS A 63 -8.84 -15.50 -13.33
CA HIS A 63 -8.29 -16.04 -12.08
C HIS A 63 -9.19 -15.79 -10.86
N GLY A 64 -10.42 -15.32 -11.09
CA GLY A 64 -11.38 -15.01 -10.05
C GLY A 64 -11.19 -13.61 -9.43
N GLY A 65 -10.28 -12.81 -9.97
CA GLY A 65 -10.12 -11.40 -9.61
C GLY A 65 -11.31 -10.55 -10.08
N LEU A 66 -11.34 -9.30 -9.68
CA LEU A 66 -12.42 -8.39 -10.05
C LEU A 66 -12.14 -7.64 -11.37
N GLY A 67 -10.95 -7.76 -11.96
CA GLY A 67 -10.58 -7.07 -13.20
C GLY A 67 -10.73 -5.55 -13.11
N GLY A 68 -10.70 -5.00 -11.88
CA GLY A 68 -10.94 -3.60 -11.63
C GLY A 68 -9.78 -2.72 -12.11
N SER A 69 -10.10 -1.47 -12.37
CA SER A 69 -9.16 -0.42 -12.74
C SER A 69 -8.30 0.03 -11.55
N LEU A 70 -7.20 0.73 -11.82
CA LEU A 70 -6.42 1.39 -10.75
C LEU A 70 -7.26 2.45 -10.02
N THR A 71 -8.19 3.10 -10.70
CA THR A 71 -9.19 3.99 -10.09
C THR A 71 -10.04 3.25 -9.06
N SER A 72 -10.57 2.07 -9.39
CA SER A 72 -11.33 1.23 -8.47
C SER A 72 -10.50 0.79 -7.25
N TYR A 73 -9.24 0.45 -7.48
CA TYR A 73 -8.29 0.14 -6.41
C TYR A 73 -8.00 1.34 -5.51
N ALA A 74 -7.80 2.53 -6.09
CA ALA A 74 -7.58 3.76 -5.33
C ALA A 74 -8.77 4.09 -4.41
N ILE A 75 -10.00 3.93 -4.91
CA ILE A 75 -11.22 4.09 -4.09
C ILE A 75 -11.21 3.10 -2.92
N GLN A 76 -10.92 1.81 -3.19
CA GLN A 76 -10.80 0.82 -2.13
C GLN A 76 -9.79 1.23 -1.06
N GLN A 77 -8.59 1.63 -1.46
CA GLN A 77 -7.53 2.01 -0.54
C GLN A 77 -7.88 3.25 0.28
N GLU A 78 -8.48 4.23 -0.35
CA GLU A 78 -8.93 5.45 0.33
C GLU A 78 -9.99 5.15 1.38
N GLU A 79 -11.03 4.37 1.04
CA GLU A 79 -12.11 4.08 1.98
C GLU A 79 -11.69 3.15 3.13
N LEU A 80 -10.84 2.16 2.86
CA LEU A 80 -10.24 1.34 3.91
C LEU A 80 -9.41 2.19 4.88
N ALA A 81 -8.59 3.10 4.35
CA ALA A 81 -7.68 3.92 5.15
C ALA A 81 -8.38 5.00 5.97
N ARG A 82 -9.58 5.41 5.60
CA ARG A 82 -10.43 6.28 6.45
C ARG A 82 -10.66 5.67 7.84
N VAL A 83 -10.82 4.37 7.90
CA VAL A 83 -11.09 3.64 9.15
C VAL A 83 -9.81 3.08 9.74
N TRP A 84 -9.00 2.42 8.91
CA TRP A 84 -7.75 1.81 9.35
C TRP A 84 -6.75 1.64 8.20
N ALA A 85 -5.71 2.44 8.18
CA ALA A 85 -4.70 2.41 7.13
C ALA A 85 -4.01 1.04 7.00
N THR A 86 -3.84 0.32 8.11
CA THR A 86 -3.30 -1.05 8.11
C THR A 86 -4.17 -2.03 7.32
N ALA A 87 -5.50 -1.88 7.31
CA ALA A 87 -6.37 -2.74 6.50
C ALA A 87 -6.16 -2.51 5.00
N ALA A 88 -5.91 -1.28 4.58
CA ALA A 88 -5.53 -0.96 3.20
C ALA A 88 -4.17 -1.57 2.86
N VAL A 89 -3.15 -1.37 3.68
CA VAL A 89 -1.80 -1.93 3.50
C VAL A 89 -1.83 -3.46 3.43
N ALA A 90 -2.65 -4.13 4.24
CA ALA A 90 -2.79 -5.58 4.23
C ALA A 90 -3.22 -6.15 2.86
N THR A 91 -3.95 -5.37 2.05
CA THR A 91 -4.35 -5.78 0.69
C THR A 91 -3.31 -5.41 -0.38
N THR A 92 -2.49 -4.39 -0.13
CA THR A 92 -1.57 -3.80 -1.12
C THR A 92 -0.59 -4.83 -1.67
N TRP A 93 0.13 -5.52 -0.79
CA TRP A 93 1.23 -6.38 -1.22
C TRP A 93 0.77 -7.67 -1.88
N THR A 94 -0.42 -8.16 -1.52
CA THR A 94 -1.03 -9.30 -2.22
C THR A 94 -1.47 -8.89 -3.64
N ASN A 95 -2.11 -7.72 -3.81
CA ASN A 95 -2.43 -7.21 -5.15
C ASN A 95 -1.15 -6.97 -5.98
N LEU A 96 -0.12 -6.34 -5.40
CA LEU A 96 1.12 -6.03 -6.09
C LEU A 96 1.89 -7.28 -6.53
N SER A 97 2.05 -8.26 -5.65
CA SER A 97 2.68 -9.53 -6.00
C SER A 97 1.84 -10.31 -7.03
N GLY A 98 0.51 -10.27 -6.92
CA GLY A 98 -0.39 -10.85 -7.90
C GLY A 98 -0.26 -10.21 -9.29
N LEU A 99 -0.15 -8.89 -9.37
CA LEU A 99 0.09 -8.17 -10.62
C LEU A 99 1.45 -8.54 -11.24
N LEU A 100 2.51 -8.68 -10.42
CA LEU A 100 3.82 -9.13 -10.90
C LEU A 100 3.73 -10.55 -11.48
N LEU A 101 3.10 -11.48 -10.77
CA LEU A 101 2.94 -12.86 -11.24
C LEU A 101 2.03 -12.95 -12.46
N GLY A 102 0.96 -12.18 -12.51
CA GLY A 102 0.05 -12.13 -13.65
C GLY A 102 0.71 -11.59 -14.91
N ARG A 103 1.51 -10.51 -14.78
CA ARG A 103 2.13 -9.83 -15.92
C ARG A 103 3.39 -10.52 -16.44
N PHE A 104 4.21 -11.07 -15.55
CA PHE A 104 5.53 -11.60 -15.88
C PHE A 104 5.70 -13.08 -15.59
N GLY A 105 4.83 -13.67 -14.80
CA GLY A 105 4.94 -15.07 -14.40
C GLY A 105 4.58 -16.07 -15.51
N SER A 106 4.99 -17.32 -15.30
CA SER A 106 4.56 -18.48 -16.08
C SER A 106 3.08 -18.83 -15.79
N ASP A 107 2.53 -19.77 -16.53
CA ASP A 107 1.18 -20.29 -16.26
C ASP A 107 1.06 -20.90 -14.86
N GLU A 108 2.13 -21.49 -14.33
CA GLU A 108 2.16 -22.00 -12.95
C GLU A 108 2.09 -20.88 -11.92
N HIS A 109 2.79 -19.76 -12.17
CA HIS A 109 2.66 -18.58 -11.34
C HIS A 109 1.25 -17.99 -11.38
N ARG A 110 0.62 -17.96 -12.56
CA ARG A 110 -0.76 -17.47 -12.71
C ARG A 110 -1.78 -18.31 -11.99
N ARG A 111 -1.57 -19.63 -11.86
CA ARG A 111 -2.46 -20.51 -11.06
C ARG A 111 -2.51 -20.10 -9.58
N LEU A 112 -1.45 -19.48 -9.05
CA LEU A 112 -1.44 -18.98 -7.67
C LEU A 112 -2.41 -17.80 -7.46
N LEU A 113 -2.74 -17.07 -8.53
CA LEU A 113 -3.61 -15.88 -8.45
C LEU A 113 -4.98 -16.21 -7.86
N THR A 114 -5.54 -17.37 -8.15
CA THR A 114 -6.84 -17.78 -7.59
C THR A 114 -6.81 -17.83 -6.06
N GLY A 115 -5.77 -18.41 -5.47
CA GLY A 115 -5.59 -18.41 -4.02
C GLY A 115 -5.31 -17.02 -3.44
N MET A 116 -4.61 -16.17 -4.21
CA MET A 116 -4.34 -14.78 -3.81
C MET A 116 -5.61 -13.94 -3.79
N VAL A 117 -6.43 -14.03 -4.83
CA VAL A 117 -7.74 -13.35 -4.92
C VAL A 117 -8.64 -13.73 -3.75
N ARG A 118 -8.66 -15.01 -3.38
CA ARG A 118 -9.44 -15.49 -2.23
C ARG A 118 -8.81 -15.13 -0.89
N GLY A 119 -7.61 -14.50 -0.87
CA GLY A 119 -6.86 -14.20 0.35
C GLY A 119 -6.44 -15.45 1.14
N GLU A 120 -6.41 -16.63 0.49
CA GLU A 120 -5.87 -17.89 1.02
C GLU A 120 -4.35 -17.89 0.93
N THR A 121 -3.82 -17.25 -0.12
CA THR A 121 -2.39 -17.06 -0.37
C THR A 121 -2.09 -15.58 -0.28
N LEU A 122 -1.44 -15.16 0.79
CA LEU A 122 -1.00 -13.78 0.95
C LEU A 122 0.41 -13.58 0.39
N GLY A 123 0.56 -12.53 -0.42
CA GLY A 123 1.82 -12.20 -1.06
C GLY A 123 2.58 -11.08 -0.36
N ALA A 124 3.89 -11.05 -0.56
CA ALA A 124 4.76 -9.93 -0.24
C ALA A 124 5.76 -9.69 -1.37
N VAL A 125 6.30 -8.47 -1.44
CA VAL A 125 7.40 -8.12 -2.36
C VAL A 125 8.60 -7.72 -1.52
N ALA A 126 9.74 -8.39 -1.72
CA ALA A 126 10.94 -8.23 -0.92
C ALA A 126 12.10 -7.71 -1.77
N TRP A 127 12.28 -6.39 -1.77
CA TRP A 127 13.39 -5.72 -2.46
C TRP A 127 14.39 -5.13 -1.49
N THR A 128 13.92 -4.39 -0.48
CA THR A 128 14.74 -3.64 0.49
C THR A 128 15.66 -4.56 1.31
N GLU A 129 16.90 -4.10 1.52
CA GLU A 129 17.97 -4.81 2.23
C GLU A 129 18.56 -3.98 3.38
N PRO A 130 19.40 -4.57 4.25
CA PRO A 130 20.00 -3.86 5.39
C PRO A 130 20.75 -2.57 5.03
N GLN A 131 21.39 -2.51 3.86
CA GLN A 131 22.16 -1.35 3.42
C GLN A 131 21.30 -0.25 2.78
N GLY A 132 20.05 -0.53 2.39
CA GLY A 132 19.15 0.48 1.84
C GLY A 132 18.04 -0.06 0.95
N GLY A 133 17.11 0.83 0.59
CA GLY A 133 15.98 0.56 -0.31
C GLY A 133 15.83 1.61 -1.41
N THR A 134 16.26 2.86 -1.16
CA THR A 134 16.14 3.98 -2.11
C THR A 134 16.96 3.75 -3.38
N ASP A 135 18.17 3.22 -3.23
CA ASP A 135 18.97 2.75 -4.36
C ASP A 135 18.56 1.32 -4.72
N ALA A 136 17.55 1.20 -5.57
CA ALA A 136 17.01 -0.08 -6.00
C ALA A 136 18.02 -0.96 -6.75
N ALA A 137 19.10 -0.37 -7.26
CA ALA A 137 20.15 -1.06 -7.97
C ALA A 137 21.27 -1.59 -7.05
N ALA A 138 21.25 -1.25 -5.74
CA ALA A 138 22.29 -1.67 -4.78
C ALA A 138 22.01 -3.01 -4.11
N LEU A 139 21.23 -3.91 -4.74
CA LEU A 139 20.95 -5.24 -4.20
C LEU A 139 22.23 -6.06 -3.99
N ARG A 140 22.31 -6.74 -2.83
CA ARG A 140 23.39 -7.65 -2.46
C ARG A 140 22.93 -9.10 -2.32
N THR A 141 21.63 -9.35 -2.08
CA THR A 141 21.09 -10.72 -2.13
C THR A 141 21.49 -11.33 -3.47
N ALA A 142 22.31 -12.39 -3.43
CA ALA A 142 22.83 -13.05 -4.61
C ALA A 142 21.95 -14.25 -5.00
N ALA A 143 21.80 -14.48 -6.30
CA ALA A 143 21.20 -15.69 -6.85
C ALA A 143 22.19 -16.32 -7.83
N ILE A 144 22.71 -17.48 -7.47
CA ILE A 144 23.69 -18.23 -8.24
C ILE A 144 22.98 -19.38 -8.96
N LYS A 145 23.16 -19.45 -10.29
CA LYS A 145 22.57 -20.52 -11.10
C LYS A 145 23.28 -21.84 -10.80
N VAL A 146 22.48 -22.87 -10.53
CA VAL A 146 22.92 -24.25 -10.31
C VAL A 146 22.06 -25.21 -11.14
N ASP A 147 22.34 -26.49 -11.09
CA ASP A 147 21.54 -27.51 -11.78
C ASP A 147 20.10 -27.50 -11.26
N GLY A 148 19.11 -27.34 -12.16
CA GLY A 148 17.68 -27.34 -11.86
C GLY A 148 17.14 -26.09 -11.13
N GLY A 149 17.97 -25.09 -10.86
CA GLY A 149 17.47 -23.90 -10.13
C GLY A 149 18.54 -22.86 -9.79
N TRP A 150 18.30 -22.17 -8.70
CA TRP A 150 19.10 -21.07 -8.19
C TRP A 150 19.30 -21.23 -6.68
N VAL A 151 20.46 -20.85 -6.20
CA VAL A 151 20.75 -20.75 -4.77
C VAL A 151 20.81 -19.28 -4.39
N LEU A 152 19.92 -18.87 -3.47
CA LEU A 152 19.80 -17.50 -3.01
C LEU A 152 20.46 -17.33 -1.64
N ASN A 153 21.27 -16.29 -1.51
CA ASN A 153 21.94 -15.90 -0.26
C ASN A 153 21.78 -14.39 -0.03
N GLY A 154 21.29 -13.99 1.14
CA GLY A 154 21.13 -12.58 1.48
C GLY A 154 20.13 -12.31 2.59
N ALA A 155 19.82 -11.02 2.79
CA ALA A 155 18.90 -10.58 3.85
C ALA A 155 17.94 -9.52 3.32
N LYS A 156 16.68 -9.61 3.71
CA LYS A 156 15.62 -8.63 3.39
C LYS A 156 15.09 -7.97 4.66
N ARG A 157 14.86 -6.66 4.60
CA ARG A 157 14.38 -5.85 5.75
C ARG A 157 13.20 -4.97 5.35
N LEU A 158 12.42 -4.58 6.37
CA LEU A 158 11.29 -3.69 6.20
C LEU A 158 10.31 -4.20 5.13
N ILE A 159 10.08 -5.52 5.16
CA ILE A 159 9.15 -6.19 4.26
C ILE A 159 7.79 -6.24 4.92
N ASP A 160 6.82 -5.60 4.28
CA ASP A 160 5.44 -5.62 4.74
C ASP A 160 4.84 -7.03 4.62
N ASN A 161 3.92 -7.33 5.52
CA ASN A 161 3.19 -8.59 5.57
C ASN A 161 4.09 -9.85 5.68
N VAL A 162 5.35 -9.73 6.09
CA VAL A 162 6.27 -10.88 6.17
C VAL A 162 5.76 -11.98 7.12
N ARG A 163 5.03 -11.59 8.17
CA ARG A 163 4.42 -12.54 9.12
C ARG A 163 3.29 -13.36 8.49
N GLY A 164 2.52 -12.78 7.58
CA GLY A 164 1.33 -13.41 6.99
C GLY A 164 1.56 -13.96 5.58
N ALA A 165 2.64 -13.58 4.92
CA ALA A 165 2.91 -13.99 3.56
C ALA A 165 3.19 -15.50 3.47
N SER A 166 2.49 -16.17 2.58
CA SER A 166 2.75 -17.58 2.21
C SER A 166 3.62 -17.69 0.95
N LEU A 167 3.79 -16.58 0.24
CA LEU A 167 4.73 -16.44 -0.87
C LEU A 167 5.35 -15.03 -0.90
N LEU A 168 6.60 -14.94 -1.33
CA LEU A 168 7.33 -13.69 -1.46
C LEU A 168 7.95 -13.59 -2.86
N VAL A 169 7.75 -12.45 -3.52
CA VAL A 169 8.49 -12.11 -4.74
C VAL A 169 9.77 -11.38 -4.34
N VAL A 170 10.89 -12.07 -4.42
CA VAL A 170 12.18 -11.63 -3.89
C VAL A 170 13.09 -11.15 -5.02
N GLY A 171 13.53 -9.89 -4.94
CA GLY A 171 14.57 -9.37 -5.83
C GLY A 171 15.95 -9.87 -5.42
N ALA A 172 16.74 -10.37 -6.38
CA ALA A 172 18.11 -10.79 -6.14
C ALA A 172 19.02 -10.42 -7.31
N ARG A 173 20.32 -10.35 -7.04
CA ARG A 173 21.37 -10.08 -8.03
C ARG A 173 21.79 -11.38 -8.72
N THR A 174 21.70 -11.38 -10.04
CA THR A 174 22.14 -12.50 -10.90
C THR A 174 23.33 -12.03 -11.73
N GLU A 175 24.54 -12.42 -11.36
CA GLU A 175 25.77 -11.92 -12.01
C GLU A 175 25.91 -12.35 -13.48
N SER A 176 25.20 -13.41 -13.86
CA SER A 176 25.21 -13.93 -15.24
C SER A 176 24.39 -13.10 -16.23
N THR A 177 23.73 -12.03 -15.80
CA THR A 177 22.84 -11.20 -16.64
C THR A 177 23.23 -9.72 -16.63
N SER A 178 22.77 -8.97 -17.65
CA SER A 178 22.92 -7.52 -17.73
C SER A 178 21.58 -6.91 -18.18
N PRO A 179 20.86 -6.16 -17.30
CA PRO A 179 21.20 -5.83 -15.90
C PRO A 179 21.14 -7.05 -14.97
N PRO A 180 21.90 -7.01 -13.84
CA PRO A 180 22.09 -8.19 -12.99
C PRO A 180 20.99 -8.32 -11.90
N TYR A 181 19.72 -8.19 -12.25
CA TYR A 181 18.62 -8.24 -11.26
C TYR A 181 17.51 -9.16 -11.76
N SER A 182 17.06 -10.07 -10.91
CA SER A 182 15.97 -11.00 -11.19
C SER A 182 15.00 -11.06 -10.01
N MET A 183 13.77 -11.53 -10.26
CA MET A 183 12.80 -11.80 -9.22
C MET A 183 12.51 -13.28 -9.11
N PHE A 184 12.42 -13.77 -7.89
CA PHE A 184 12.20 -15.16 -7.56
C PHE A 184 11.00 -15.33 -6.65
N LEU A 185 10.19 -16.34 -6.88
CA LEU A 185 9.11 -16.75 -5.98
C LEU A 185 9.67 -17.64 -4.88
N VAL A 186 9.71 -17.14 -3.65
CA VAL A 186 10.21 -17.83 -2.46
C VAL A 186 9.05 -18.08 -1.51
N ARG A 187 9.06 -19.22 -0.83
CA ARG A 187 8.09 -19.56 0.21
C ARG A 187 8.78 -19.62 1.57
N PRO A 188 8.10 -19.25 2.65
CA PRO A 188 8.66 -19.41 4.00
C PRO A 188 8.99 -20.87 4.39
N THR A 189 8.46 -21.83 3.63
CA THR A 189 8.71 -23.26 3.80
C THR A 189 9.88 -23.80 2.99
N ASP A 190 10.53 -22.97 2.17
CA ASP A 190 11.67 -23.38 1.37
C ASP A 190 12.90 -23.61 2.28
N ALA A 191 13.66 -24.66 2.00
CA ALA A 191 14.91 -24.92 2.70
C ALA A 191 15.88 -23.73 2.51
N GLY A 192 16.48 -23.25 3.60
CA GLY A 192 17.33 -22.07 3.61
C GLY A 192 16.57 -20.73 3.74
N PHE A 193 15.24 -20.72 3.81
CA PHE A 193 14.50 -19.55 4.27
C PHE A 193 14.55 -19.49 5.81
N VAL A 194 15.14 -18.43 6.35
CA VAL A 194 15.25 -18.23 7.78
C VAL A 194 14.36 -17.04 8.17
N ALA A 195 13.23 -17.35 8.79
CA ALA A 195 12.32 -16.33 9.26
C ALA A 195 12.97 -15.46 10.33
N GLY A 196 12.91 -14.16 10.14
CA GLY A 196 13.33 -13.17 11.14
C GLY A 196 12.18 -12.81 12.07
N GLY A 197 12.23 -11.59 12.61
CA GLY A 197 11.18 -11.05 13.46
C GLY A 197 10.33 -10.01 12.72
N VAL A 198 9.41 -9.41 13.48
CA VAL A 198 8.68 -8.20 13.08
C VAL A 198 9.14 -7.03 13.92
N TYR A 199 9.11 -5.84 13.33
CA TYR A 199 9.47 -4.60 14.01
C TYR A 199 8.32 -4.08 14.89
N GLY A 200 8.63 -3.50 16.03
CA GLY A 200 7.73 -2.60 16.73
C GLY A 200 7.66 -1.29 15.95
N MET A 201 6.50 -1.03 15.33
CA MET A 201 6.31 0.11 14.45
C MET A 201 5.70 1.31 15.19
N LEU A 202 6.05 2.53 14.80
CA LEU A 202 5.42 3.76 15.28
C LEU A 202 3.93 3.77 14.91
N GLY A 203 3.62 3.59 13.63
CA GLY A 203 2.30 3.43 13.02
C GLY A 203 2.24 2.17 12.19
N LEU A 204 1.06 1.87 11.60
CA LEU A 204 0.82 0.64 10.84
C LEU A 204 1.19 -0.62 11.64
N ARG A 205 0.90 -0.61 12.94
CA ARG A 205 1.41 -1.60 13.89
C ARG A 205 1.06 -3.04 13.53
N ALA A 206 -0.09 -3.24 12.92
CA ALA A 206 -0.57 -4.57 12.54
C ALA A 206 -0.20 -4.97 11.09
N ALA A 207 0.61 -4.19 10.36
CA ALA A 207 1.03 -4.50 8.99
C ALA A 207 2.02 -5.68 8.90
N GLY A 208 2.59 -6.10 10.04
CA GLY A 208 3.48 -7.26 10.08
C GLY A 208 4.82 -7.02 9.35
N VAL A 209 5.33 -5.80 9.43
CA VAL A 209 6.62 -5.41 8.82
C VAL A 209 7.77 -6.10 9.52
N GLY A 210 8.65 -6.76 8.77
CA GLY A 210 9.74 -7.52 9.38
C GLY A 210 10.91 -7.77 8.45
N TRP A 211 11.65 -8.84 8.73
CA TRP A 211 12.84 -9.24 7.99
C TRP A 211 12.98 -10.77 7.92
N PHE A 212 13.79 -11.24 6.99
CA PHE A 212 14.21 -12.63 6.86
C PHE A 212 15.59 -12.71 6.19
N THR A 213 16.25 -13.87 6.30
CA THR A 213 17.47 -14.20 5.56
C THR A 213 17.25 -15.40 4.65
N LEU A 214 18.07 -15.50 3.64
CA LEU A 214 18.17 -16.63 2.73
C LEU A 214 19.58 -17.18 2.88
N GLU A 215 19.69 -18.45 3.29
CA GLU A 215 20.94 -19.13 3.59
C GLU A 215 20.98 -20.43 2.78
N ASP A 216 21.70 -20.38 1.65
CA ASP A 216 21.71 -21.43 0.63
C ASP A 216 20.29 -21.86 0.21
N CYS A 217 19.39 -20.89 0.09
CA CYS A 217 17.98 -21.14 -0.21
C CYS A 217 17.84 -21.57 -1.67
N PHE A 218 17.53 -22.85 -1.89
CA PHE A 218 17.32 -23.38 -3.25
C PHE A 218 15.94 -23.00 -3.76
N VAL A 219 15.91 -22.40 -4.96
CA VAL A 219 14.71 -22.02 -5.69
C VAL A 219 14.74 -22.68 -7.07
N PRO A 220 13.80 -23.57 -7.41
CA PRO A 220 13.70 -24.21 -8.72
C PRO A 220 13.55 -23.20 -9.86
N ASP A 221 13.96 -23.59 -11.08
CA ASP A 221 13.92 -22.73 -12.26
C ASP A 221 12.51 -22.21 -12.60
N ASP A 222 11.50 -23.00 -12.38
CA ASP A 222 10.09 -22.64 -12.60
C ASP A 222 9.57 -21.54 -11.67
N ARG A 223 10.32 -21.20 -10.61
CA ARG A 223 10.02 -20.10 -9.69
C ARG A 223 10.77 -18.78 -10.01
N LEU A 224 11.54 -18.74 -11.09
CA LEU A 224 12.03 -17.47 -11.63
C LEU A 224 10.85 -16.69 -12.23
N VAL A 225 10.60 -15.47 -11.79
CA VAL A 225 9.50 -14.64 -12.29
C VAL A 225 9.94 -13.94 -13.58
N GLY A 226 9.41 -14.39 -14.71
CA GLY A 226 9.78 -13.89 -16.03
C GLY A 226 11.15 -14.38 -16.49
N ARG A 227 12.02 -13.45 -16.90
CA ARG A 227 13.36 -13.76 -17.38
C ARG A 227 14.43 -13.28 -16.41
N ALA A 228 15.53 -14.00 -16.32
CA ALA A 228 16.70 -13.53 -15.59
C ALA A 228 17.20 -12.21 -16.20
N GLY A 229 17.52 -11.24 -15.34
CA GLY A 229 17.90 -9.88 -15.73
C GLY A 229 16.75 -8.88 -15.81
N ASP A 230 15.50 -9.30 -15.81
CA ASP A 230 14.33 -8.41 -15.92
C ASP A 230 13.86 -7.79 -14.59
N GLY A 231 14.44 -8.19 -13.45
CA GLY A 231 13.89 -7.89 -12.12
C GLY A 231 13.71 -6.39 -11.83
N LEU A 232 14.69 -5.56 -12.20
CA LEU A 232 14.57 -4.11 -12.00
C LEU A 232 13.45 -3.51 -12.88
N ARG A 233 13.33 -3.95 -14.13
CA ARG A 233 12.25 -3.53 -15.04
C ARG A 233 10.87 -3.95 -14.49
N GLN A 234 10.76 -5.15 -13.96
CA GLN A 234 9.54 -5.66 -13.32
C GLN A 234 9.17 -4.81 -12.11
N MET A 235 10.13 -4.53 -11.21
CA MET A 235 9.90 -3.67 -10.05
C MET A 235 9.46 -2.27 -10.46
N MET A 236 10.14 -1.66 -11.42
CA MET A 236 9.79 -0.31 -11.90
C MET A 236 8.41 -0.24 -12.56
N SER A 237 7.93 -1.34 -13.17
CA SER A 237 6.59 -1.38 -13.78
C SER A 237 5.44 -1.39 -12.75
N MET A 238 5.73 -1.57 -11.46
CA MET A 238 4.74 -1.54 -10.38
C MET A 238 4.69 -0.22 -9.62
N VAL A 239 5.63 0.68 -9.92
CA VAL A 239 5.79 1.95 -9.20
C VAL A 239 4.55 2.83 -9.29
N GLU A 240 3.91 2.92 -10.45
CA GLU A 240 2.69 3.69 -10.65
C GLU A 240 1.55 3.16 -9.79
N PHE A 241 1.40 1.83 -9.74
CA PHE A 241 0.40 1.17 -8.90
C PHE A 241 0.67 1.41 -7.41
N GLY A 242 1.89 1.17 -6.94
CA GLY A 242 2.28 1.34 -5.53
C GLY A 242 2.09 2.78 -5.06
N ARG A 243 2.62 3.75 -5.81
CA ARG A 243 2.51 5.18 -5.47
C ARG A 243 1.09 5.70 -5.46
N THR A 244 0.26 5.29 -6.43
CA THR A 244 -1.17 5.67 -6.48
C THR A 244 -1.92 5.08 -5.29
N GLY A 245 -1.66 3.82 -4.95
CA GLY A 245 -2.25 3.17 -3.77
C GLY A 245 -1.87 3.88 -2.47
N VAL A 246 -0.61 4.25 -2.31
CA VAL A 246 -0.12 5.02 -1.15
C VAL A 246 -0.77 6.40 -1.08
N ALA A 247 -0.87 7.12 -2.21
CA ALA A 247 -1.55 8.42 -2.25
C ALA A 247 -3.02 8.28 -1.82
N ALA A 248 -3.73 7.25 -2.30
CA ALA A 248 -5.11 6.99 -1.90
C ALA A 248 -5.26 6.65 -0.41
N ILE A 249 -4.35 5.85 0.17
CA ILE A 249 -4.31 5.58 1.62
C ILE A 249 -4.14 6.90 2.40
N CYS A 250 -3.21 7.74 1.98
CA CYS A 250 -2.96 9.04 2.60
C CYS A 250 -4.19 9.96 2.52
N LEU A 251 -4.89 9.98 1.36
CA LEU A 251 -6.16 10.72 1.22
C LEU A 251 -7.22 10.23 2.20
N GLY A 252 -7.34 8.93 2.38
CA GLY A 252 -8.29 8.33 3.31
C GLY A 252 -8.08 8.80 4.75
N MET A 253 -6.85 8.66 5.26
CA MET A 253 -6.49 9.12 6.62
C MET A 253 -6.70 10.62 6.80
N ALA A 254 -6.20 11.43 5.85
CA ALA A 254 -6.31 12.88 5.93
C ALA A 254 -7.77 13.35 5.89
N THR A 255 -8.60 12.71 5.03
CA THR A 255 -10.01 13.04 4.93
C THR A 255 -10.75 12.71 6.24
N ALA A 256 -10.51 11.52 6.82
CA ALA A 256 -11.12 11.14 8.09
C ALA A 256 -10.73 12.10 9.21
N ALA A 257 -9.44 12.39 9.37
CA ALA A 257 -8.96 13.31 10.39
C ALA A 257 -9.54 14.73 10.25
N LEU A 258 -9.70 15.22 9.02
CA LEU A 258 -10.28 16.55 8.76
C LEU A 258 -11.80 16.55 9.01
N ASP A 259 -12.49 15.47 8.70
CA ASP A 259 -13.93 15.31 8.96
C ASP A 259 -14.19 15.27 10.48
N ASP A 260 -13.39 14.50 11.24
CA ASP A 260 -13.45 14.45 12.71
C ASP A 260 -13.20 15.84 13.33
N ALA A 261 -12.18 16.55 12.83
CA ALA A 261 -11.89 17.90 13.30
C ALA A 261 -13.07 18.87 13.04
N ARG A 262 -13.69 18.77 11.88
CA ARG A 262 -14.84 19.60 11.53
C ARG A 262 -16.05 19.38 12.47
N GLU A 263 -16.34 18.10 12.78
CA GLU A 263 -17.42 17.75 13.70
C GLU A 263 -17.14 18.26 15.10
N PHE A 264 -15.95 18.01 15.62
CA PHE A 264 -15.52 18.50 16.93
C PHE A 264 -15.60 20.02 17.05
N LEU A 265 -15.10 20.77 16.07
CA LEU A 265 -15.06 22.23 16.08
C LEU A 265 -16.44 22.87 16.03
N ARG A 266 -17.44 22.19 15.43
CA ARG A 266 -18.82 22.66 15.37
C ARG A 266 -19.45 22.66 16.76
N ASP A 267 -19.16 21.68 17.58
CA ASP A 267 -19.79 21.47 18.87
C ASP A 267 -18.97 22.07 20.03
N ARG A 268 -17.64 22.13 19.88
CA ARG A 268 -16.72 22.66 20.89
C ARG A 268 -16.82 24.18 20.99
N ARG A 269 -17.11 24.68 22.19
CA ARG A 269 -17.20 26.11 22.47
C ARG A 269 -15.97 26.62 23.22
N SER A 270 -15.53 27.83 22.88
CA SER A 270 -14.49 28.57 23.59
C SER A 270 -14.80 30.06 23.48
N PHE A 271 -14.50 30.84 24.52
CA PHE A 271 -14.82 32.28 24.59
C PHE A 271 -16.28 32.60 24.23
N GLY A 272 -17.23 31.73 24.64
CA GLY A 272 -18.67 31.92 24.47
C GLY A 272 -19.26 31.51 23.11
N ARG A 273 -18.46 31.11 22.12
CA ARG A 273 -18.91 30.72 20.77
C ARG A 273 -18.31 29.39 20.29
N PRO A 274 -18.93 28.69 19.31
CA PRO A 274 -18.33 27.51 18.69
C PRO A 274 -16.96 27.82 18.08
N LEU A 275 -16.03 26.86 18.11
CA LEU A 275 -14.72 27.03 17.48
C LEU A 275 -14.84 27.15 15.95
N SER A 276 -15.87 26.57 15.35
CA SER A 276 -16.18 26.71 13.93
C SER A 276 -16.55 28.14 13.48
N GLU A 277 -16.76 29.08 14.42
CA GLU A 277 -16.99 30.50 14.14
C GLU A 277 -15.72 31.35 14.30
N ASN A 278 -14.58 30.72 14.59
CA ASN A 278 -13.31 31.43 14.74
C ASN A 278 -12.63 31.57 13.36
N ASP A 279 -12.31 32.81 12.97
CA ASP A 279 -11.74 33.11 11.64
C ASP A 279 -10.41 32.37 11.37
N VAL A 280 -9.55 32.22 12.39
CA VAL A 280 -8.28 31.50 12.28
C VAL A 280 -8.52 30.01 12.03
N VAL A 281 -9.50 29.42 12.72
CA VAL A 281 -9.90 28.01 12.54
C VAL A 281 -10.52 27.81 11.16
N LEU A 282 -11.44 28.70 10.75
CA LEU A 282 -12.05 28.66 9.40
C LEU A 282 -11.01 28.76 8.30
N ALA A 283 -10.05 29.70 8.40
CA ALA A 283 -8.99 29.84 7.43
C ALA A 283 -8.12 28.59 7.35
N ARG A 284 -7.77 27.97 8.49
CA ARG A 284 -6.97 26.73 8.53
C ARG A 284 -7.72 25.55 7.90
N ILE A 285 -8.98 25.35 8.23
CA ILE A 285 -9.81 24.26 7.64
C ILE A 285 -9.97 24.48 6.14
N GLY A 286 -10.19 25.73 5.70
CA GLY A 286 -10.33 26.07 4.27
C GLY A 286 -9.07 25.75 3.47
N ASP A 287 -7.88 26.11 3.98
CA ASP A 287 -6.60 25.81 3.34
C ASP A 287 -6.39 24.28 3.22
N LEU A 288 -6.53 23.54 4.34
CA LEU A 288 -6.36 22.10 4.34
C LEU A 288 -7.33 21.39 3.39
N ARG A 289 -8.59 21.85 3.35
CA ARG A 289 -9.62 21.28 2.46
C ARG A 289 -9.28 21.52 0.99
N ALA A 290 -8.90 22.73 0.62
CA ALA A 290 -8.54 23.06 -0.77
C ALA A 290 -7.35 22.19 -1.26
N ARG A 291 -6.33 22.05 -0.42
CA ARG A 291 -5.16 21.24 -0.74
C ARG A 291 -5.47 19.73 -0.77
N LEU A 292 -6.37 19.26 0.08
CA LEU A 292 -6.80 17.86 0.09
C LEU A 292 -7.56 17.52 -1.20
N GLU A 293 -8.43 18.40 -1.69
CA GLU A 293 -9.11 18.24 -2.98
C GLU A 293 -8.11 18.28 -4.16
N ALA A 294 -7.12 19.17 -4.13
CA ALA A 294 -6.06 19.18 -5.13
C ALA A 294 -5.29 17.85 -5.16
N GLY A 295 -4.96 17.31 -3.98
CA GLY A 295 -4.32 15.99 -3.85
C GLY A 295 -5.18 14.84 -4.37
N ARG A 296 -6.49 14.91 -4.12
CA ARG A 296 -7.47 13.94 -4.64
C ARG A 296 -7.50 13.95 -6.17
N LEU A 297 -7.66 15.13 -6.76
CA LEU A 297 -7.66 15.30 -8.21
C LEU A 297 -6.39 14.75 -8.86
N LEU A 298 -5.22 15.05 -8.27
CA LEU A 298 -3.94 14.55 -8.75
C LEU A 298 -3.84 13.02 -8.66
N THR A 299 -4.27 12.42 -7.55
CA THR A 299 -4.24 10.96 -7.35
C THR A 299 -5.13 10.24 -8.36
N TYR A 300 -6.37 10.69 -8.53
CA TYR A 300 -7.31 10.06 -9.46
C TYR A 300 -6.98 10.35 -10.92
N HIS A 301 -6.31 11.47 -11.22
CA HIS A 301 -5.75 11.73 -12.54
C HIS A 301 -4.70 10.67 -12.90
N VAL A 302 -3.75 10.38 -11.98
CA VAL A 302 -2.76 9.31 -12.19
C VAL A 302 -3.43 7.97 -12.40
N ALA A 303 -4.41 7.61 -11.56
CA ALA A 303 -5.15 6.36 -11.73
C ALA A 303 -5.80 6.26 -13.11
N SER A 304 -6.43 7.33 -13.58
CA SER A 304 -7.05 7.43 -14.92
C SER A 304 -6.04 7.29 -16.08
N LEU A 305 -4.84 7.86 -15.93
CA LEU A 305 -3.77 7.70 -16.94
C LEU A 305 -3.34 6.24 -17.05
N VAL A 306 -3.10 5.57 -15.92
CA VAL A 306 -2.74 4.13 -15.89
C VAL A 306 -3.86 3.28 -16.50
N ASP A 307 -5.11 3.54 -16.13
CA ASP A 307 -6.28 2.84 -16.67
C ASP A 307 -6.42 3.02 -18.19
N SER A 308 -5.91 4.15 -18.72
CA SER A 308 -5.84 4.43 -20.15
C SER A 308 -4.59 3.87 -20.84
N GLY A 309 -3.74 3.15 -20.11
CA GLY A 309 -2.49 2.59 -20.63
C GLY A 309 -1.38 3.63 -20.86
N ILE A 310 -1.51 4.82 -20.29
CA ILE A 310 -0.56 5.92 -20.41
C ILE A 310 0.46 5.80 -19.27
N ARG A 311 1.75 5.79 -19.63
CA ARG A 311 2.84 5.79 -18.65
C ARG A 311 2.92 7.15 -17.95
N CYS A 312 2.96 7.14 -16.62
CA CYS A 312 2.87 8.33 -15.77
C CYS A 312 3.71 8.24 -14.48
N ASP A 313 4.94 7.71 -14.59
CA ASP A 313 5.86 7.52 -13.44
C ASP A 313 6.09 8.81 -12.64
N VAL A 314 6.19 9.94 -13.35
CA VAL A 314 6.47 11.26 -12.76
C VAL A 314 5.23 11.84 -12.10
N GLU A 315 4.09 11.75 -12.76
CA GLU A 315 2.79 12.14 -12.21
C GLU A 315 2.45 11.32 -10.94
N ALA A 316 2.76 10.00 -10.95
CA ALA A 316 2.63 9.14 -9.77
C ALA A 316 3.59 9.56 -8.64
N ALA A 317 4.80 10.01 -8.98
CA ALA A 317 5.73 10.58 -8.00
C ALA A 317 5.21 11.89 -7.42
N MET A 318 4.63 12.78 -8.25
CA MET A 318 4.01 14.03 -7.81
C MET A 318 2.83 13.78 -6.88
N ALA A 319 1.92 12.88 -7.24
CA ALA A 319 0.75 12.55 -6.43
C ALA A 319 1.18 11.99 -5.06
N LYS A 320 2.07 11.00 -5.04
CA LYS A 320 2.54 10.39 -3.80
C LYS A 320 3.28 11.40 -2.91
N LEU A 321 4.19 12.18 -3.46
CA LEU A 321 4.92 13.21 -2.72
C LEU A 321 3.96 14.20 -2.07
N PHE A 322 3.12 14.82 -2.89
CA PHE A 322 2.20 15.86 -2.43
C PHE A 322 1.25 15.34 -1.36
N VAL A 323 0.59 14.19 -1.62
CA VAL A 323 -0.46 13.69 -0.72
C VAL A 323 0.11 13.09 0.55
N SER A 324 1.28 12.43 0.52
CA SER A 324 1.86 11.87 1.75
C SER A 324 2.34 12.95 2.73
N GLU A 325 2.91 14.05 2.23
CA GLU A 325 3.29 15.19 3.08
C GLU A 325 2.06 15.94 3.60
N LEU A 326 1.07 16.14 2.74
CA LEU A 326 -0.20 16.76 3.12
C LEU A 326 -0.94 15.94 4.18
N ALA A 327 -0.96 14.61 4.07
CA ALA A 327 -1.63 13.75 5.05
C ALA A 327 -1.00 13.89 6.45
N LEU A 328 0.33 13.95 6.52
CA LEU A 328 1.03 14.20 7.78
C LEU A 328 0.65 15.58 8.37
N GLU A 329 0.60 16.61 7.53
CA GLU A 329 0.19 17.97 7.96
C GLU A 329 -1.27 18.00 8.42
N VAL A 330 -2.19 17.37 7.68
CA VAL A 330 -3.63 17.34 8.02
C VAL A 330 -3.87 16.59 9.32
N THR A 331 -3.24 15.43 9.51
CA THR A 331 -3.42 14.63 10.73
C THR A 331 -2.83 15.33 11.96
N ASP A 332 -1.68 16.01 11.83
CA ASP A 332 -1.11 16.86 12.86
C ASP A 332 -2.06 18.03 13.21
N ALA A 333 -2.54 18.74 12.19
CA ALA A 333 -3.47 19.85 12.38
C ALA A 333 -4.78 19.42 13.05
N ALA A 334 -5.32 18.25 12.68
CA ALA A 334 -6.53 17.71 13.28
C ALA A 334 -6.34 17.40 14.77
N MET A 335 -5.21 16.77 15.14
CA MET A 335 -4.85 16.58 16.55
C MET A 335 -4.78 17.91 17.30
N HIS A 336 -4.09 18.89 16.72
CA HIS A 336 -3.93 20.22 17.32
C HIS A 336 -5.27 20.92 17.52
N LEU A 337 -6.16 20.87 16.54
CA LEU A 337 -7.50 21.48 16.59
C LEU A 337 -8.42 20.84 17.66
N HIS A 338 -8.20 19.59 18.02
CA HIS A 338 -8.91 18.94 19.13
C HIS A 338 -8.34 19.30 20.51
N GLY A 339 -7.14 19.88 20.56
CA GLY A 339 -6.45 20.17 21.82
C GLY A 339 -6.02 18.88 22.55
N GLY A 340 -6.00 18.91 23.87
CA GLY A 340 -5.45 17.81 24.67
C GLY A 340 -6.10 16.44 24.41
N ILE A 341 -7.40 16.37 24.10
CA ILE A 341 -8.07 15.11 23.80
C ILE A 341 -7.59 14.49 22.48
N GLY A 342 -7.16 15.30 21.50
CA GLY A 342 -6.60 14.83 20.24
C GLY A 342 -5.26 14.11 20.39
N PHE A 343 -4.57 14.31 21.53
CA PHE A 343 -3.28 13.66 21.86
C PHE A 343 -3.44 12.37 22.67
N THR A 344 -4.67 11.89 22.81
CA THR A 344 -4.99 10.64 23.53
C THR A 344 -5.43 9.56 22.57
N ASP A 345 -5.41 8.31 23.04
CA ASP A 345 -5.91 7.13 22.31
C ASP A 345 -7.43 6.99 22.31
N GLN A 346 -8.15 7.95 22.92
CA GLN A 346 -9.62 7.97 22.91
C GLN A 346 -10.20 8.37 21.55
N LEU A 347 -9.40 9.02 20.71
CA LEU A 347 -9.75 9.42 19.36
C LEU A 347 -8.79 8.77 18.33
N PRO A 348 -9.22 8.56 17.09
CA PRO A 348 -8.36 7.92 16.07
C PRO A 348 -7.22 8.82 15.57
N LEU A 349 -7.14 10.07 16.00
CA LEU A 349 -6.26 11.10 15.43
C LEU A 349 -4.78 10.80 15.65
N GLU A 350 -4.40 10.35 16.86
CA GLU A 350 -3.02 9.99 17.17
C GLU A 350 -2.55 8.82 16.28
N ARG A 351 -3.46 7.86 15.98
CA ARG A 351 -3.17 6.74 15.08
C ARG A 351 -3.01 7.24 13.64
N HIS A 352 -3.91 8.07 13.13
CA HIS A 352 -3.78 8.64 11.79
C HIS A 352 -2.48 9.42 11.61
N PHE A 353 -2.05 10.18 12.63
CA PHE A 353 -0.78 10.88 12.63
C PHE A 353 0.41 9.90 12.58
N ARG A 354 0.43 8.87 13.43
CA ARG A 354 1.50 7.86 13.46
C ARG A 354 1.58 7.09 12.14
N ASP A 355 0.44 6.67 11.59
CA ASP A 355 0.35 5.91 10.37
C ASP A 355 0.79 6.74 9.15
N SER A 356 0.37 8.01 9.08
CA SER A 356 0.71 8.91 7.96
C SER A 356 2.22 9.13 7.82
N ARG A 357 2.96 9.09 8.92
CA ARG A 357 4.41 9.29 8.91
C ARG A 357 5.16 8.22 8.09
N ALA A 358 4.66 7.00 8.03
CA ALA A 358 5.26 5.92 7.26
C ALA A 358 5.34 6.22 5.76
N PHE A 359 4.35 6.92 5.24
CA PHE A 359 4.18 7.11 3.79
C PHE A 359 5.05 8.23 3.20
N THR A 360 5.69 9.06 4.01
CA THR A 360 6.75 9.96 3.51
C THR A 360 8.09 9.24 3.31
N ILE A 361 8.19 7.98 3.77
CA ILE A 361 9.39 7.12 3.71
C ILE A 361 9.19 5.98 2.72
N GLY A 362 8.11 5.18 2.87
CA GLY A 362 7.80 4.03 2.02
C GLY A 362 7.43 4.40 0.59
N GLU A 363 7.55 3.46 -0.35
CA GLU A 363 7.29 3.65 -1.80
C GLU A 363 8.07 4.82 -2.43
N GLY A 364 9.29 5.02 -1.93
CA GLY A 364 10.17 6.13 -2.29
C GLY A 364 10.06 7.30 -1.33
N THR A 365 11.18 7.69 -0.72
CA THR A 365 11.23 8.83 0.19
C THR A 365 10.86 10.13 -0.51
N SER A 366 10.39 11.12 0.24
CA SER A 366 10.07 12.45 -0.31
C SER A 366 11.24 13.05 -1.11
N GLU A 367 12.48 12.81 -0.67
CA GLU A 367 13.69 13.32 -1.31
C GLU A 367 13.92 12.68 -2.69
N ILE A 368 13.78 11.35 -2.80
CA ILE A 368 13.94 10.67 -4.10
C ILE A 368 12.84 11.03 -5.08
N LEU A 369 11.61 11.27 -4.60
CA LEU A 369 10.52 11.71 -5.46
C LEU A 369 10.76 13.12 -5.99
N ARG A 370 11.23 14.07 -5.15
CA ARG A 370 11.65 15.39 -5.59
C ARG A 370 12.76 15.32 -6.64
N PHE A 371 13.74 14.44 -6.43
CA PHE A 371 14.81 14.22 -7.39
C PHE A 371 14.28 13.69 -8.74
N ILE A 372 13.37 12.72 -8.72
CA ILE A 372 12.76 12.15 -9.94
C ILE A 372 12.01 13.23 -10.72
N ILE A 373 11.17 14.01 -10.04
CA ILE A 373 10.36 15.08 -10.63
C ILE A 373 11.27 16.16 -11.23
N GLY A 374 12.22 16.68 -10.45
CA GLY A 374 13.13 17.72 -10.92
C GLY A 374 14.00 17.28 -12.10
N ARG A 375 14.50 16.03 -12.09
CA ARG A 375 15.27 15.48 -13.21
C ARG A 375 14.45 15.36 -14.49
N ASP A 376 13.17 15.00 -14.39
CA ASP A 376 12.30 14.93 -15.56
C ASP A 376 12.02 16.32 -16.15
N ASP A 377 11.76 17.30 -15.28
CA ASP A 377 11.48 18.68 -15.69
C ASP A 377 12.63 19.26 -16.56
N PHE A 378 13.88 19.05 -16.14
CA PHE A 378 15.04 19.47 -16.93
C PHE A 378 15.21 18.70 -18.24
N ARG A 379 14.74 17.45 -18.34
CA ARG A 379 14.80 16.68 -19.59
C ARG A 379 13.74 17.07 -20.61
N ARG A 380 12.63 17.64 -20.19
CA ARG A 380 11.57 18.13 -21.09
C ARG A 380 11.94 19.44 -21.78
N VAL A 381 12.94 20.16 -21.30
CA VAL A 381 13.41 21.45 -21.83
C VAL A 381 14.60 21.28 -22.76
N SER A 382 15.25 20.12 -22.79
CA SER A 382 16.36 19.78 -23.67
C SER A 382 15.89 18.97 -24.89
#